data_952235e3c27c0130d62970bf3eb0391a
#
_entry.id   952235e3c27c0130d62970bf3eb0391a
#
_cell.length_a   1.000
_cell.length_b   1.000
_cell.length_c   1.000
_cell.angle_alpha   90.00
_cell.angle_beta   90.00
_cell.angle_gamma   90.00
#
_symmetry.space_group_name_H-M   'P 1'
#
loop_
_entity.id
_entity.type
_entity.pdbx_description
1 polymer ?
#
loop_
_entity_poly.entity_id
_entity_poly.type
_entity_poly.pdbx_seq_one_letter_code
_entity_poly.pdbx_strand_id
1 'polypeptide(L)'
;LERDVLAQMDFVPAISPQLRLMDAALFAGESIGLRERLLATPLAQRFELDTAHRLLFINFEGLAVDQVSDIADIEQHLCTLLTPLGEKVAVVVNYDSCSILPTLIDDYSAMVKRMTERFYSRVTRYGTGGFLKARLEATKTTAR
;
A
#
# COMPACT_ATOMS: atom_id res chain seq x y z
N LEU A 1 -7.63 -7.00 -14.56
CA LEU A 1 -7.34 -6.59 -13.19
C LEU A 1 -5.84 -6.54 -12.92
N GLU A 2 -5.13 -7.59 -13.30
CA GLU A 2 -3.68 -7.60 -13.18
C GLU A 2 -3.05 -6.44 -13.94
N ARG A 3 -3.53 -6.23 -15.15
CA ARG A 3 -3.00 -5.15 -15.98
C ARG A 3 -3.19 -3.81 -15.31
N ASP A 4 -4.35 -3.60 -14.70
CA ASP A 4 -4.65 -2.35 -14.03
C ASP A 4 -3.75 -2.13 -12.84
N VAL A 5 -3.48 -3.17 -12.07
CA VAL A 5 -2.59 -3.08 -10.93
C VAL A 5 -1.18 -2.72 -11.38
N LEU A 6 -0.66 -3.38 -12.41
CA LEU A 6 0.67 -3.11 -12.91
C LEU A 6 0.78 -1.70 -13.48
N ALA A 7 -0.22 -1.27 -14.22
CA ALA A 7 -0.25 0.09 -14.77
C ALA A 7 -0.27 1.14 -13.67
N GLN A 8 -1.01 0.88 -12.59
CA GLN A 8 -1.07 1.80 -11.47
C GLN A 8 0.27 1.93 -10.76
N MET A 9 1.03 0.86 -10.70
CA MET A 9 2.34 0.90 -10.07
C MET A 9 3.32 1.77 -10.82
N ASP A 10 3.18 1.88 -12.14
CA ASP A 10 4.04 2.73 -12.95
C ASP A 10 3.89 4.21 -12.60
N PHE A 11 2.77 4.59 -12.00
CA PHE A 11 2.52 5.98 -11.62
C PHE A 11 3.11 6.35 -10.27
N VAL A 12 3.44 5.37 -9.44
CA VAL A 12 3.92 5.63 -8.09
C VAL A 12 5.16 6.52 -8.06
N PRO A 13 6.21 6.24 -8.86
CA PRO A 13 7.40 7.09 -8.85
C PRO A 13 7.14 8.51 -9.33
N ALA A 14 6.16 8.70 -10.21
CA ALA A 14 5.84 10.02 -10.73
C ALA A 14 5.14 10.91 -9.71
N ILE A 15 4.41 10.32 -8.79
CA ILE A 15 3.67 11.09 -7.79
C ILE A 15 4.59 11.59 -6.68
N SER A 16 5.51 10.75 -6.24
CA SER A 16 6.35 11.02 -5.09
C SER A 16 7.17 12.31 -5.17
N PRO A 17 7.81 12.65 -6.30
CA PRO A 17 8.61 13.86 -6.36
C PRO A 17 7.83 15.14 -6.08
N GLN A 18 6.62 15.23 -6.57
CA GLN A 18 5.79 16.43 -6.35
C GLN A 18 5.43 16.58 -4.89
N LEU A 19 5.06 15.48 -4.24
CA LEU A 19 4.71 15.52 -2.83
C LEU A 19 5.90 15.92 -1.98
N ARG A 20 7.08 15.45 -2.32
CA ARG A 20 8.29 15.82 -1.58
C ARG A 20 8.62 17.29 -1.70
N LEU A 21 8.42 17.87 -2.88
CA LEU A 21 8.65 19.30 -3.08
C LEU A 21 7.68 20.13 -2.25
N MET A 22 6.43 19.74 -2.22
CA MET A 22 5.44 20.43 -1.42
C MET A 22 5.76 20.38 0.06
N ASP A 23 6.14 19.21 0.55
CA ASP A 23 6.52 19.07 1.95
C ASP A 23 7.70 19.97 2.31
N ALA A 24 8.73 19.94 1.50
CA ALA A 24 9.92 20.73 1.76
C ALA A 24 9.62 22.23 1.76
N ALA A 25 8.74 22.67 0.86
CA ALA A 25 8.41 24.09 0.74
C ALA A 25 7.53 24.58 1.87
N LEU A 26 6.63 23.76 2.37
CA LEU A 26 5.60 24.21 3.31
C LEU A 26 5.96 24.03 4.77
N PHE A 27 6.57 22.91 5.14
CA PHE A 27 6.72 22.55 6.55
C PHE A 27 8.03 21.80 6.81
N ALA A 28 9.15 22.48 6.57
CA ALA A 28 10.46 21.81 6.66
C ALA A 28 10.65 21.01 7.96
N GLY A 29 10.34 21.60 9.11
CA GLY A 29 10.56 20.94 10.40
C GLY A 29 9.53 19.85 10.70
N GLU A 30 8.25 20.18 10.55
CA GLU A 30 7.18 19.24 10.87
C GLU A 30 7.09 18.13 9.84
N SER A 31 7.30 18.47 8.56
CA SER A 31 7.25 17.47 7.49
C SER A 31 8.34 16.42 7.63
N ILE A 32 9.54 16.84 8.08
CA ILE A 32 10.62 15.89 8.30
C ILE A 32 10.23 14.89 9.38
N GLY A 33 9.66 15.36 10.49
CA GLY A 33 9.21 14.47 11.55
C GLY A 33 8.12 13.52 11.10
N LEU A 34 7.18 14.01 10.30
CA LEU A 34 6.10 13.17 9.76
C LEU A 34 6.66 12.12 8.81
N ARG A 35 7.56 12.53 7.91
CA ARG A 35 8.17 11.59 6.96
C ARG A 35 8.96 10.52 7.67
N GLU A 36 9.73 10.89 8.69
CA GLU A 36 10.48 9.91 9.46
C GLU A 36 9.55 8.90 10.10
N ARG A 37 8.42 9.34 10.64
CA ARG A 37 7.44 8.44 11.24
C ARG A 37 6.82 7.51 10.18
N LEU A 38 6.51 8.03 9.02
CA LEU A 38 5.94 7.22 7.95
C LEU A 38 6.93 6.16 7.45
N LEU A 39 8.19 6.56 7.29
CA LEU A 39 9.23 5.62 6.87
C LEU A 39 9.52 4.58 7.93
N ALA A 40 9.40 4.97 9.21
CA ALA A 40 9.68 4.08 10.33
C ALA A 40 8.48 3.21 10.73
N THR A 41 7.30 3.44 10.15
CA THR A 41 6.13 2.63 10.48
C THR A 41 6.42 1.16 10.17
N PRO A 42 6.28 0.28 11.16
CA PRO A 42 6.53 -1.14 10.92
C PRO A 42 5.62 -1.69 9.84
N LEU A 43 6.16 -2.58 9.02
CA LEU A 43 5.42 -3.16 7.92
C LEU A 43 4.12 -3.81 8.38
N ALA A 44 4.17 -4.52 9.50
CA ALA A 44 2.98 -5.21 10.03
C ALA A 44 1.82 -4.27 10.34
N GLN A 45 2.10 -3.00 10.64
CA GLN A 45 1.07 -2.02 10.95
C GLN A 45 0.45 -1.39 9.71
N ARG A 46 0.99 -1.69 8.54
CA ARG A 46 0.49 -1.12 7.29
C ARG A 46 -0.63 -1.94 6.67
N PHE A 47 -0.92 -3.11 7.24
CA PHE A 47 -1.98 -3.99 6.76
C PHE A 47 -3.10 -4.05 7.79
N GLU A 48 -4.33 -3.85 7.34
CA GLU A 48 -5.50 -3.94 8.20
C GLU A 48 -6.56 -4.78 7.49
N LEU A 49 -6.91 -5.91 8.07
CA LEU A 49 -7.86 -6.84 7.47
C LEU A 49 -9.23 -6.68 8.13
N ASP A 50 -10.22 -6.36 7.31
CA ASP A 50 -11.61 -6.34 7.72
C ASP A 50 -12.25 -7.64 7.24
N THR A 51 -12.32 -8.62 8.13
CA THR A 51 -12.85 -9.95 7.78
C THR A 51 -14.33 -9.92 7.50
N ALA A 52 -15.07 -9.03 8.15
CA ALA A 52 -16.52 -8.94 7.96
C ALA A 52 -16.87 -8.53 6.53
N HIS A 53 -16.08 -7.65 5.94
CA HIS A 53 -16.31 -7.16 4.58
C HIS A 53 -15.37 -7.78 3.55
N ARG A 54 -14.47 -8.65 3.96
CA ARG A 54 -13.44 -9.25 3.10
C ARG A 54 -12.63 -8.18 2.40
N LEU A 55 -12.20 -7.19 3.17
CA LEU A 55 -11.41 -6.07 2.68
C LEU A 55 -10.04 -6.08 3.35
N LEU A 56 -9.01 -5.84 2.56
CA LEU A 56 -7.68 -5.63 3.09
C LEU A 56 -7.25 -4.21 2.76
N PHE A 57 -6.92 -3.44 3.79
CA PHE A 57 -6.40 -2.09 3.65
C PHE A 57 -4.90 -2.13 3.77
N ILE A 58 -4.21 -1.65 2.74
CA ILE A 58 -2.75 -1.60 2.70
C ILE A 58 -2.33 -0.15 2.64
N ASN A 59 -1.64 0.33 3.66
CA ASN A 59 -1.18 1.71 3.71
C ASN A 59 0.34 1.77 3.50
N PHE A 60 0.76 1.95 2.26
CA PHE A 60 2.17 2.08 1.92
C PHE A 60 2.62 3.54 1.82
N GLU A 61 1.88 4.44 2.45
CA GLU A 61 2.25 5.85 2.46
C GLU A 61 3.65 6.01 3.04
N GLY A 62 4.53 6.67 2.27
CA GLY A 62 5.90 6.93 2.70
C GLY A 62 6.82 5.73 2.70
N LEU A 63 6.34 4.56 2.28
CA LEU A 63 7.19 3.36 2.25
C LEU A 63 8.25 3.47 1.16
N ALA A 64 9.47 3.08 1.48
CA ALA A 64 10.55 2.98 0.51
C ALA A 64 10.93 1.52 0.31
N VAL A 65 10.84 1.04 -0.92
CA VAL A 65 11.26 -0.32 -1.29
C VAL A 65 12.62 -0.20 -1.96
N ASP A 66 13.67 -0.46 -1.20
CA ASP A 66 15.06 -0.25 -1.62
C ASP A 66 15.84 -1.54 -1.81
N GLN A 67 15.34 -2.64 -1.29
CA GLN A 67 16.04 -3.92 -1.29
C GLN A 67 15.11 -5.04 -1.68
N VAL A 68 15.68 -6.10 -2.22
CA VAL A 68 14.91 -7.30 -2.56
C VAL A 68 14.22 -7.88 -1.32
N SER A 69 14.88 -7.78 -0.16
CA SER A 69 14.31 -8.26 1.09
C SER A 69 13.03 -7.52 1.48
N ASP A 70 12.89 -6.25 1.08
CA ASP A 70 11.66 -5.50 1.35
C ASP A 70 10.47 -6.14 0.65
N ILE A 71 10.68 -6.57 -0.59
CA ILE A 71 9.64 -7.24 -1.37
C ILE A 71 9.28 -8.58 -0.73
N ALA A 72 10.29 -9.34 -0.32
CA ALA A 72 10.08 -10.62 0.34
C ALA A 72 9.30 -10.46 1.65
N ASP A 73 9.60 -9.41 2.40
CA ASP A 73 8.90 -9.14 3.66
C ASP A 73 7.44 -8.80 3.43
N ILE A 74 7.14 -8.01 2.40
CA ILE A 74 5.77 -7.68 2.03
C ILE A 74 5.01 -8.95 1.66
N GLU A 75 5.61 -9.77 0.82
CA GLU A 75 4.98 -11.01 0.39
C GLU A 75 4.71 -11.95 1.57
N GLN A 76 5.68 -12.05 2.48
CA GLN A 76 5.55 -12.90 3.65
C GLN A 76 4.41 -12.43 4.55
N HIS A 77 4.31 -11.14 4.80
CA HIS A 77 3.23 -10.59 5.62
C HIS A 77 1.86 -10.87 4.99
N LEU A 78 1.75 -10.69 3.68
CA LEU A 78 0.50 -10.95 2.98
C LEU A 78 0.13 -12.43 3.05
N CYS A 79 1.10 -13.31 2.82
CA CYS A 79 0.84 -14.74 2.90
C CYS A 79 0.42 -15.17 4.30
N THR A 80 1.09 -14.67 5.33
CA THR A 80 0.76 -14.97 6.71
C THR A 80 -0.64 -14.51 7.08
N LEU A 81 -1.01 -13.32 6.60
CA LEU A 81 -2.29 -12.72 6.93
C LEU A 81 -3.44 -13.36 6.17
N LEU A 82 -3.25 -13.69 4.90
CA LEU A 82 -4.35 -14.07 4.02
C LEU A 82 -4.51 -15.58 3.82
N THR A 83 -3.45 -16.37 3.99
CA THR A 83 -3.55 -17.82 3.83
C THR A 83 -4.62 -18.44 4.72
N PRO A 84 -4.74 -18.05 6.01
CA PRO A 84 -5.75 -18.66 6.90
C PRO A 84 -7.20 -18.41 6.48
N LEU A 85 -7.44 -17.36 5.66
CA LEU A 85 -8.81 -17.02 5.27
C LEU A 85 -9.42 -18.02 4.31
N GLY A 86 -8.62 -18.63 3.46
CA GLY A 86 -9.09 -19.55 2.44
C GLY A 86 -9.97 -18.94 1.35
N GLU A 87 -10.07 -17.61 1.31
CA GLU A 87 -10.92 -16.89 0.36
C GLU A 87 -10.17 -15.65 -0.14
N LYS A 88 -10.57 -15.17 -1.31
CA LYS A 88 -9.99 -13.95 -1.84
C LYS A 88 -10.63 -12.72 -1.18
N VAL A 89 -9.85 -11.64 -1.12
CA VAL A 89 -10.29 -10.38 -0.53
C VAL A 89 -10.14 -9.25 -1.55
N ALA A 90 -10.96 -8.22 -1.41
CA ALA A 90 -10.76 -6.99 -2.14
C ALA A 90 -9.68 -6.17 -1.42
N VAL A 91 -8.84 -5.50 -2.19
CA VAL A 91 -7.73 -4.74 -1.64
C VAL A 91 -7.90 -3.26 -1.93
N VAL A 92 -7.69 -2.45 -0.91
CA VAL A 92 -7.64 -1.00 -1.01
C VAL A 92 -6.24 -0.59 -0.60
N VAL A 93 -5.50 0.05 -1.50
CA VAL A 93 -4.10 0.38 -1.24
C VAL A 93 -3.83 1.86 -1.42
N ASN A 94 -3.02 2.41 -0.52
CA ASN A 94 -2.54 3.78 -0.58
C ASN A 94 -1.05 3.77 -0.91
N TYR A 95 -0.68 4.33 -2.05
CA TYR A 95 0.70 4.43 -2.50
C TYR A 95 1.27 5.84 -2.42
N ASP A 96 0.61 6.76 -1.74
CA ASP A 96 1.11 8.14 -1.66
C ASP A 96 2.51 8.16 -1.06
N SER A 97 3.41 8.88 -1.72
CA SER A 97 4.81 9.01 -1.29
C SER A 97 5.53 7.68 -1.14
N CYS A 98 4.99 6.61 -1.67
CA CYS A 98 5.69 5.33 -1.73
C CYS A 98 6.70 5.37 -2.87
N SER A 99 7.89 4.87 -2.63
CA SER A 99 8.92 4.80 -3.67
C SER A 99 9.44 3.38 -3.79
N ILE A 100 9.67 2.98 -5.03
CA ILE A 100 10.24 1.68 -5.34
C ILE A 100 11.46 1.93 -6.19
N LEU A 101 12.60 1.39 -5.76
CA LEU A 101 13.82 1.56 -6.53
C LEU A 101 13.59 1.06 -7.95
N PRO A 102 13.96 1.83 -8.99
CA PRO A 102 13.64 1.45 -10.37
C PRO A 102 14.10 0.05 -10.77
N THR A 103 15.24 -0.38 -10.24
CA THR A 103 15.75 -1.73 -10.53
C THR A 103 14.92 -2.84 -9.89
N LEU A 104 14.04 -2.51 -8.96
CA LEU A 104 13.20 -3.47 -8.26
C LEU A 104 11.75 -3.47 -8.73
N ILE A 105 11.40 -2.61 -9.68
CA ILE A 105 10.00 -2.50 -10.13
C ILE A 105 9.50 -3.82 -10.73
N ASP A 106 10.33 -4.48 -11.51
CA ASP A 106 9.92 -5.76 -12.12
C ASP A 106 9.69 -6.83 -11.06
N ASP A 107 10.57 -6.92 -10.08
CA ASP A 107 10.43 -7.88 -8.99
C ASP A 107 9.21 -7.57 -8.14
N TYR A 108 8.97 -6.29 -7.86
CA TYR A 108 7.81 -5.86 -7.10
C TYR A 108 6.52 -6.18 -7.87
N SER A 109 6.48 -5.88 -9.16
CA SER A 109 5.32 -6.17 -9.99
C SER A 109 5.04 -7.67 -10.07
N ALA A 110 6.07 -8.48 -10.15
CA ALA A 110 5.92 -9.94 -10.15
C ALA A 110 5.30 -10.42 -8.84
N MET A 111 5.73 -9.84 -7.71
CA MET A 111 5.16 -10.19 -6.41
C MET A 111 3.68 -9.80 -6.34
N VAL A 112 3.34 -8.59 -6.79
CA VAL A 112 1.94 -8.14 -6.80
C VAL A 112 1.09 -9.07 -7.67
N LYS A 113 1.62 -9.50 -8.80
CA LYS A 113 0.91 -10.44 -9.67
C LYS A 113 0.64 -11.76 -8.95
N ARG A 114 1.63 -12.31 -8.26
CA ARG A 114 1.43 -13.54 -7.49
C ARG A 114 0.36 -13.37 -6.42
N MET A 115 0.38 -12.24 -5.72
CA MET A 115 -0.60 -11.98 -4.66
C MET A 115 -1.99 -11.79 -5.25
N THR A 116 -2.08 -11.11 -6.39
CA THR A 116 -3.37 -10.90 -7.06
C THR A 116 -3.99 -12.23 -7.49
N GLU A 117 -3.20 -13.09 -8.09
CA GLU A 117 -3.70 -14.38 -8.54
C GLU A 117 -4.14 -15.26 -7.38
N ARG A 118 -3.45 -15.14 -6.26
CA ARG A 118 -3.65 -16.05 -5.14
C ARG A 118 -4.68 -15.55 -4.14
N PHE A 119 -4.68 -14.26 -3.84
CA PHE A 119 -5.42 -13.72 -2.70
C PHE A 119 -6.42 -12.61 -3.02
N TYR A 120 -6.26 -11.91 -4.14
CA TYR A 120 -7.04 -10.70 -4.37
C TYR A 120 -8.18 -10.94 -5.34
N SER A 121 -9.41 -10.51 -4.97
CA SER A 121 -10.53 -10.52 -5.89
C SER A 121 -10.52 -9.27 -6.76
N ARG A 122 -10.05 -8.15 -6.20
CA ARG A 122 -9.85 -6.91 -6.96
C ARG A 122 -8.93 -6.01 -6.15
N VAL A 123 -8.36 -5.02 -6.82
CA VAL A 123 -7.49 -4.03 -6.19
C VAL A 123 -7.97 -2.65 -6.58
N THR A 124 -8.17 -1.78 -5.59
CA THR A 124 -8.48 -0.38 -5.81
C THR A 124 -7.38 0.45 -5.18
N ARG A 125 -6.85 1.38 -5.95
CA ARG A 125 -5.78 2.24 -5.49
C ARG A 125 -6.34 3.63 -5.21
N TYR A 126 -5.99 4.18 -4.04
CA TYR A 126 -6.36 5.53 -3.65
C TYR A 126 -5.13 6.31 -3.21
N GLY A 127 -5.23 7.64 -3.24
CA GLY A 127 -4.34 8.47 -2.44
C GLY A 127 -4.82 8.50 -0.99
N THR A 128 -4.10 9.22 -0.13
CA THR A 128 -4.37 9.22 1.31
C THR A 128 -5.82 9.60 1.64
N GLY A 129 -6.34 10.64 1.01
CA GLY A 129 -7.72 11.09 1.29
C GLY A 129 -8.76 10.04 0.96
N GLY A 130 -8.66 9.45 -0.23
CA GLY A 130 -9.61 8.41 -0.64
C GLY A 130 -9.48 7.15 0.17
N PHE A 131 -8.25 6.81 0.56
CA PHE A 131 -7.98 5.63 1.39
C PHE A 131 -8.65 5.78 2.76
N LEU A 132 -8.49 6.93 3.41
CA LEU A 132 -9.09 7.18 4.71
C LEU A 132 -10.61 7.17 4.62
N LYS A 133 -11.16 7.74 3.56
CA LYS A 133 -12.60 7.71 3.33
C LYS A 133 -13.13 6.29 3.20
N ALA A 134 -12.44 5.46 2.44
CA ALA A 134 -12.83 4.06 2.26
C ALA A 134 -12.83 3.30 3.58
N ARG A 135 -11.83 3.55 4.43
CA ARG A 135 -11.78 2.92 5.75
C ARG A 135 -12.93 3.38 6.64
N LEU A 136 -13.25 4.66 6.63
CA LEU A 136 -14.35 5.20 7.43
C LEU A 136 -15.68 4.62 6.99
N GLU A 137 -15.89 4.47 5.68
CA GLU A 137 -17.12 3.89 5.18
C GLU A 137 -17.28 2.44 5.60
N ALA A 138 -16.22 1.67 5.56
CA ALA A 138 -16.24 0.28 6.03
C ALA A 138 -16.56 0.23 7.53
N THR A 139 -15.98 1.12 8.32
CA THR A 139 -16.24 1.19 9.76
C THR A 139 -17.70 1.54 10.04
N LYS A 140 -18.26 2.51 9.31
CA LYS A 140 -19.68 2.88 9.47
C LYS A 140 -20.59 1.70 9.17
N THR A 141 -20.30 0.97 8.10
CA THR A 141 -21.09 -0.20 7.73
C THR A 141 -21.02 -1.26 8.81
N THR A 142 -19.85 -1.47 9.39
CA THR A 142 -19.68 -2.44 10.47
C THR A 142 -20.43 -2.00 11.73
N ALA A 143 -20.45 -0.71 12.01
CA ALA A 143 -21.09 -0.18 13.22
C ALA A 143 -22.62 -0.31 13.20
N ARG A 144 -23.18 -0.48 12.03
CA ARG A 144 -24.64 -0.67 11.93
C ARG A 144 -25.02 -2.10 12.25
#